data_6f16635bbd79b9a5b07b71a1e7b5de17
#
_entry.id   6f16635bbd79b9a5b07b71a1e7b5de17
#
_cell.length_a   1.000
_cell.length_b   1.000
_cell.length_c   1.000
_cell.angle_alpha   90.00
_cell.angle_beta   90.00
_cell.angle_gamma   90.00
#
_symmetry.space_group_name_H-M   'P 1'
#
loop_
_entity.id
_entity.type
_entity.pdbx_description
1 polymer ?
#
loop_
_entity_poly.entity_id
_entity_poly.type
_entity_poly.pdbx_seq_one_letter_code
_entity_poly.pdbx_strand_id
1 'polypeptide(L)'
;LPRAHGQHRERMRPVVRDLYKQILVVGRAYPAGLDAVRARAKREFRERADLRSEAEIRKAVGYGRYMLREMRALIQLKKYRTLKAKGYGAPAQR
;
A
#
# COMPACT_ATOMS: atom_id res chain seq x y z
N LEU A 1 4.26 -27.68 14.88
CA LEU A 1 4.95 -27.98 13.69
C LEU A 1 5.33 -26.78 12.94
N PRO A 2 6.55 -26.69 12.61
CA PRO A 2 7.01 -25.55 11.86
C PRO A 2 6.28 -25.42 10.56
N ARG A 3 5.76 -26.51 10.14
CA ARG A 3 5.07 -26.53 8.91
C ARG A 3 3.82 -25.71 8.87
N ALA A 4 3.19 -25.52 10.01
CA ALA A 4 2.00 -24.71 10.05
C ALA A 4 2.28 -23.29 9.61
N HIS A 5 3.42 -22.80 10.01
CA HIS A 5 3.84 -21.50 9.61
C HIS A 5 4.07 -21.40 8.12
N GLY A 6 4.79 -22.37 7.57
CA GLY A 6 5.06 -22.38 6.17
C GLY A 6 3.79 -22.49 5.37
N GLN A 7 2.88 -23.31 5.85
CA GLN A 7 1.63 -23.46 5.15
C GLN A 7 0.82 -22.20 5.13
N HIS A 8 0.85 -21.48 6.22
CA HIS A 8 0.12 -20.26 6.29
C HIS A 8 0.64 -19.28 5.25
N ARG A 9 1.94 -19.21 5.11
CA ARG A 9 2.52 -18.34 4.11
C ARG A 9 2.22 -18.82 2.71
N GLU A 10 2.24 -20.12 2.53
CA GLU A 10 1.99 -20.69 1.23
C GLU A 10 0.59 -20.45 0.75
N ARG A 11 -0.34 -20.23 1.68
CA ARG A 11 -1.69 -19.98 1.29
C ARG A 11 -1.92 -18.59 0.81
N MET A 12 -0.97 -17.69 1.08
CA MET A 12 -1.12 -16.33 0.62
C MET A 12 -0.93 -16.32 -0.89
N ARG A 13 -1.92 -15.83 -1.58
CA ARG A 13 -1.88 -15.79 -3.02
C ARG A 13 -0.82 -14.83 -3.50
N PRO A 14 -0.20 -15.13 -4.63
CA PRO A 14 0.84 -14.23 -5.16
C PRO A 14 0.35 -12.81 -5.35
N VAL A 15 -0.90 -12.64 -5.80
CA VAL A 15 -1.42 -11.30 -6.02
C VAL A 15 -1.54 -10.53 -4.71
N VAL A 16 -1.89 -11.21 -3.63
CA VAL A 16 -2.00 -10.59 -2.33
C VAL A 16 -0.62 -10.21 -1.81
N ARG A 17 0.33 -11.11 -1.98
CA ARG A 17 1.69 -10.88 -1.54
C ARG A 17 2.32 -9.71 -2.28
N ASP A 18 2.08 -9.65 -3.59
CA ASP A 18 2.59 -8.56 -4.41
C ASP A 18 2.00 -7.24 -3.97
N LEU A 19 0.71 -7.23 -3.69
CA LEU A 19 0.05 -6.02 -3.24
C LEU A 19 0.68 -5.51 -1.94
N TYR A 20 0.92 -6.41 -1.01
CA TYR A 20 1.53 -6.05 0.26
C TYR A 20 2.92 -5.45 0.04
N LYS A 21 3.70 -6.07 -0.82
CA LYS A 21 5.04 -5.57 -1.13
C LYS A 21 5.00 -4.19 -1.76
N GLN A 22 4.07 -3.99 -2.67
CA GLN A 22 3.93 -2.69 -3.32
C GLN A 22 3.55 -1.61 -2.32
N ILE A 23 2.68 -1.94 -1.38
CA ILE A 23 2.29 -0.99 -0.36
C ILE A 23 3.50 -0.58 0.46
N LEU A 24 4.36 -1.53 0.81
CA LEU A 24 5.55 -1.19 1.58
C LEU A 24 6.52 -0.34 0.78
N VAL A 25 6.68 -0.65 -0.50
CA VAL A 25 7.58 0.14 -1.34
C VAL A 25 7.09 1.57 -1.44
N VAL A 26 5.81 1.75 -1.70
CA VAL A 26 5.24 3.09 -1.79
C VAL A 26 5.26 3.77 -0.44
N GLY A 27 5.10 2.99 0.62
CA GLY A 27 5.08 3.53 1.98
C GLY A 27 6.33 4.26 2.39
N ARG A 28 7.45 3.95 1.74
CA ARG A 28 8.70 4.62 2.05
C ARG A 28 8.63 6.11 1.78
N ALA A 29 7.87 6.49 0.78
CA ALA A 29 7.72 7.89 0.42
C ALA A 29 6.46 8.53 0.97
N TYR A 30 5.66 7.76 1.68
CA TYR A 30 4.41 8.26 2.20
C TYR A 30 4.68 9.21 3.39
N PRO A 31 3.92 10.30 3.49
CA PRO A 31 4.16 11.29 4.55
C PRO A 31 4.19 10.72 5.96
N ALA A 32 3.35 9.74 6.25
CA ALA A 32 3.31 9.16 7.59
C ALA A 32 4.50 8.25 7.89
N GLY A 33 5.25 7.88 6.85
CA GLY A 33 6.43 7.05 7.03
C GLY A 33 6.15 5.57 6.88
N LEU A 34 7.22 4.83 6.59
CA LEU A 34 7.11 3.40 6.33
C LEU A 34 6.57 2.62 7.53
N ASP A 35 7.00 2.96 8.73
CA ASP A 35 6.58 2.20 9.90
C ASP A 35 5.08 2.28 10.11
N ALA A 36 4.51 3.46 9.95
CA ALA A 36 3.07 3.63 10.10
C ALA A 36 2.32 2.87 9.02
N VAL A 37 2.83 2.92 7.79
CA VAL A 37 2.21 2.21 6.68
C VAL A 37 2.29 0.71 6.92
N ARG A 38 3.45 0.23 7.36
CA ARG A 38 3.62 -1.19 7.61
C ARG A 38 2.67 -1.68 8.70
N ALA A 39 2.56 -0.93 9.78
CA ALA A 39 1.69 -1.32 10.89
C ALA A 39 0.24 -1.41 10.43
N ARG A 40 -0.20 -0.45 9.67
CA ARG A 40 -1.56 -0.46 9.17
C ARG A 40 -1.79 -1.59 8.17
N ALA A 41 -0.83 -1.80 7.27
CA ALA A 41 -0.95 -2.86 6.29
C ALA A 41 -1.03 -4.22 6.96
N LYS A 42 -0.20 -4.46 7.95
CA LYS A 42 -0.24 -5.71 8.68
C LYS A 42 -1.59 -5.94 9.32
N ARG A 43 -2.14 -4.90 9.93
CA ARG A 43 -3.44 -5.02 10.58
C ARG A 43 -4.52 -5.33 9.56
N GLU A 44 -4.54 -4.59 8.47
CA GLU A 44 -5.56 -4.77 7.46
C GLU A 44 -5.48 -6.15 6.80
N PHE A 45 -4.27 -6.61 6.53
CA PHE A 45 -4.11 -7.92 5.91
C PHE A 45 -4.45 -9.05 6.88
N ARG A 46 -4.15 -8.88 8.15
CA ARG A 46 -4.51 -9.86 9.16
C ARG A 46 -6.01 -9.98 9.31
N GLU A 47 -6.69 -8.86 9.31
CA GLU A 47 -8.13 -8.87 9.46
C GLU A 47 -8.83 -9.59 8.34
N ARG A 48 -8.17 -9.69 7.20
CA ARG A 48 -8.73 -10.32 6.03
C ARG A 48 -8.08 -11.66 5.70
N ALA A 49 -7.30 -12.18 6.64
CA ALA A 49 -6.53 -13.39 6.38
C ALA A 49 -7.39 -14.61 6.13
N ASP A 50 -8.58 -14.63 6.67
CA ASP A 50 -9.43 -15.80 6.54
C ASP A 50 -10.49 -15.70 5.47
N LEU A 51 -10.37 -14.73 4.57
CA LEU A 51 -11.27 -14.67 3.43
C LEU A 51 -11.03 -15.87 2.54
N ARG A 52 -12.08 -16.53 2.14
CA ARG A 52 -11.96 -17.73 1.34
C ARG A 52 -12.65 -17.64 0.00
N SER A 53 -13.70 -16.85 -0.07
CA SER A 53 -14.44 -16.70 -1.30
C SER A 53 -13.61 -15.93 -2.31
N GLU A 54 -13.57 -16.42 -3.55
CA GLU A 54 -12.87 -15.73 -4.61
C GLU A 54 -13.39 -14.32 -4.81
N ALA A 55 -14.69 -14.16 -4.69
CA ALA A 55 -15.30 -12.85 -4.87
C ALA A 55 -14.84 -11.90 -3.77
N GLU A 56 -14.79 -12.38 -2.53
CA GLU A 56 -14.37 -11.54 -1.42
C GLU A 56 -12.89 -11.18 -1.53
N ILE A 57 -12.08 -12.13 -1.94
CA ILE A 57 -10.65 -11.89 -2.08
C ILE A 57 -10.41 -10.87 -3.18
N ARG A 58 -11.13 -11.01 -4.31
CA ARG A 58 -10.99 -10.08 -5.41
C ARG A 58 -11.38 -8.67 -5.01
N LYS A 59 -12.45 -8.58 -4.23
CA LYS A 59 -12.92 -7.30 -3.74
C LYS A 59 -11.91 -6.66 -2.82
N ALA A 60 -11.33 -7.46 -1.92
CA ALA A 60 -10.33 -6.95 -0.99
C ALA A 60 -9.07 -6.48 -1.73
N VAL A 61 -8.64 -7.24 -2.74
CA VAL A 61 -7.49 -6.86 -3.54
C VAL A 61 -7.77 -5.56 -4.29
N GLY A 62 -8.99 -5.43 -4.80
CA GLY A 62 -9.39 -4.20 -5.48
C GLY A 62 -9.32 -3.00 -4.56
N TYR A 63 -9.77 -3.17 -3.34
CA TYR A 63 -9.70 -2.11 -2.36
C TYR A 63 -8.23 -1.74 -2.06
N GLY A 64 -7.38 -2.76 -1.91
CA GLY A 64 -5.96 -2.51 -1.66
C GLY A 64 -5.30 -1.76 -2.80
N ARG A 65 -5.66 -2.11 -4.04
CA ARG A 65 -5.12 -1.40 -5.19
C ARG A 65 -5.61 0.04 -5.24
N TYR A 66 -6.85 0.25 -4.85
CA TYR A 66 -7.39 1.60 -4.77
C TYR A 66 -6.60 2.41 -3.74
N MET A 67 -6.36 1.85 -2.57
CA MET A 67 -5.60 2.54 -1.54
C MET A 67 -4.18 2.83 -2.01
N LEU A 68 -3.59 1.91 -2.75
CA LEU A 68 -2.26 2.12 -3.27
C LEU A 68 -2.22 3.31 -4.23
N ARG A 69 -3.23 3.42 -5.08
CA ARG A 69 -3.33 4.57 -5.99
C ARG A 69 -3.48 5.87 -5.21
N GLU A 70 -4.29 5.83 -4.14
CA GLU A 70 -4.47 7.01 -3.30
C GLU A 70 -3.17 7.42 -2.64
N MET A 71 -2.41 6.46 -2.16
CA MET A 71 -1.12 6.75 -1.55
C MET A 71 -0.18 7.41 -2.55
N ARG A 72 -0.14 6.87 -3.77
CA ARG A 72 0.71 7.45 -4.80
C ARG A 72 0.28 8.87 -5.14
N ALA A 73 -1.02 9.09 -5.18
CA ALA A 73 -1.54 10.43 -5.48
C ALA A 73 -1.14 11.42 -4.39
N LEU A 74 -1.21 11.00 -3.15
CA LEU A 74 -0.82 11.89 -2.05
C LEU A 74 0.67 12.20 -2.07
N ILE A 75 1.48 11.21 -2.42
CA ILE A 75 2.92 11.42 -2.53
C ILE A 75 3.22 12.43 -3.63
N GLN A 76 2.56 12.28 -4.76
CA GLN A 76 2.74 13.20 -5.87
C GLN A 76 2.31 14.61 -5.50
N LEU A 77 1.20 14.71 -4.82
CA LEU A 77 0.69 16.01 -4.41
C LEU A 77 1.66 16.69 -3.46
N LYS A 78 2.22 15.96 -2.53
CA LYS A 78 3.18 16.51 -1.61
C LYS A 78 4.43 16.97 -2.32
N LYS A 79 4.91 16.18 -3.27
CA LYS A 79 6.06 16.58 -4.08
C LYS A 79 5.79 17.86 -4.83
N TYR A 80 4.62 17.94 -5.45
CA TYR A 80 4.25 19.11 -6.20
C TYR A 80 4.23 20.35 -5.32
N ARG A 81 3.65 20.24 -4.14
CA ARG A 81 3.57 21.36 -3.22
C ARG A 81 4.95 21.80 -2.75
N THR A 82 5.83 20.84 -2.53
CA THR A 82 7.19 21.14 -2.10
C THR A 82 7.94 21.88 -3.19
N LEU A 83 7.84 21.41 -4.42
CA LEU A 83 8.50 22.05 -5.54
C LEU A 83 7.96 23.44 -5.77
N LYS A 84 6.66 23.59 -5.64
CA LYS A 84 6.04 24.88 -5.84
C LYS A 84 6.48 25.87 -4.77
N ALA A 85 6.59 25.41 -3.54
CA ALA A 85 7.03 26.25 -2.45
C ALA A 85 8.46 26.74 -2.66
N LYS A 86 9.26 25.94 -3.37
CA LYS A 86 10.62 26.33 -3.67
C LYS A 86 10.75 27.13 -4.95
N GLY A 87 9.63 27.37 -5.61
CA GLY A 87 9.64 28.17 -6.83
C GLY A 87 9.80 27.37 -8.10
N TYR A 88 9.92 26.05 -7.99
CA TYR A 88 10.06 25.23 -9.19
C TYR A 88 8.72 24.97 -9.82
N GLY A 89 8.69 24.90 -11.11
CA GLY A 89 7.51 24.47 -11.80
C GLY A 89 6.34 25.40 -11.73
N ALA A 90 6.59 26.64 -11.43
CA ALA A 90 5.53 27.64 -11.36
C ALA A 90 5.90 28.87 -12.12
N PRO A 91 6.18 28.73 -13.38
CA PRO A 91 6.60 29.88 -14.18
C PRO A 91 5.52 30.91 -14.29
N ALA A 92 4.32 30.52 -14.19
CA ALA A 92 3.23 31.49 -14.34
C ALA A 92 3.20 32.49 -13.25
N GLN A 93 3.98 32.31 -12.26
CA GLN A 93 4.03 33.26 -11.22
C GLN A 93 4.67 34.54 -11.59
N ARG A 94 5.24 34.60 -12.69
CA ARG A 94 5.92 35.77 -13.09
C ARG A 94 5.07 36.84 -13.49
#